data_5f3294cd9b0d2e9a7fdee836da46cff5
#
_entry.id   5f3294cd9b0d2e9a7fdee836da46cff5
#
_cell.length_a   1.000
_cell.length_b   1.000
_cell.length_c   1.000
_cell.angle_alpha   90.00
_cell.angle_beta   90.00
_cell.angle_gamma   90.00
#
_symmetry.space_group_name_H-M   'P 1'
#
loop_
_entity.id
_entity.type
_entity.pdbx_description
1 polymer ?
#
loop_
_entity_poly.entity_id
_entity_poly.type
_entity_poly.pdbx_seq_one_letter_code
_entity_poly.pdbx_strand_id
1 'polypeptide(L)'
;MALDSRLPSCVADLYVNDDRSRLRTNLWHTAHSVEWQKSRFHWSQRYQASIDFKDIIVGDQTSNAKKNHNIDICAKLTPFWQYKTGDLRMYFSPTFTWERFTRQQKTLLTASPFVYLNQKIDFRRELTFYTGYNTSTGSPTTYAIDQYRRSYRSWYTSADIVPINRSLYGKLSYDYKRPITEAFFSVSINASRYWQNTASDLHIVDGNYYTAIYKQNSKSDNLGASLYVSKGFYDWHLKTRLKADYNYSKGTQYASHQTIDYTNQTYTLTPSIDFSPSWCQLSYEGEFTKLNTKRAKSANSSLFNWRQELSATATIHNVDLTFSLVHYRNELQEGDNINCLLGDATAVWRIKKLRLSAELRNIFNKKSYAETTYSGVSTLTNSYELRPRELMLTAQYAF
;
A
#
# COMPACT_ATOMS: atom_id res chain seq x y z
N MET A 1 -33.61 6.75 -13.52
CA MET A 1 -32.78 7.96 -13.53
C MET A 1 -32.68 8.42 -12.09
N ALA A 2 -31.54 8.31 -11.46
CA ALA A 2 -31.33 8.82 -10.10
C ALA A 2 -30.46 10.06 -10.20
N LEU A 3 -30.90 11.15 -9.60
CA LEU A 3 -30.15 12.40 -9.45
C LEU A 3 -29.63 12.41 -8.00
N ASP A 4 -28.33 12.31 -7.81
CA ASP A 4 -27.71 12.50 -6.51
C ASP A 4 -27.00 13.86 -6.50
N SER A 5 -27.51 14.78 -5.68
CA SER A 5 -26.90 16.10 -5.44
C SER A 5 -26.36 16.12 -4.02
N ARG A 6 -25.05 16.05 -3.87
CA ARG A 6 -24.41 16.20 -2.56
C ARG A 6 -24.20 17.69 -2.26
N LEU A 7 -24.68 18.11 -1.11
CA LEU A 7 -24.43 19.44 -0.57
C LEU A 7 -22.93 19.68 -0.30
N PRO A 8 -22.46 20.93 -0.35
CA PRO A 8 -21.04 21.26 -0.22
C PRO A 8 -20.48 20.73 1.10
N SER A 9 -19.47 19.89 1.02
CA SER A 9 -18.78 19.37 2.18
C SER A 9 -17.44 20.08 2.39
N CYS A 10 -17.40 20.74 3.51
CA CYS A 10 -16.28 20.96 4.44
C CYS A 10 -14.95 21.54 3.96
N VAL A 11 -14.64 22.61 4.62
CA VAL A 11 -13.32 23.15 4.90
C VAL A 11 -12.45 22.06 5.53
N ALA A 12 -11.42 21.59 4.85
CA ALA A 12 -10.36 20.83 5.46
C ALA A 12 -9.26 21.80 5.89
N ASP A 13 -9.28 22.20 7.15
CA ASP A 13 -8.15 22.91 7.74
C ASP A 13 -7.04 21.92 8.05
N LEU A 14 -5.99 21.93 7.27
CA LEU A 14 -4.77 21.19 7.61
C LEU A 14 -3.96 22.03 8.61
N TYR A 15 -4.15 21.76 9.90
CA TYR A 15 -3.34 22.39 10.95
C TYR A 15 -1.96 21.73 11.00
N VAL A 16 -0.95 22.43 10.54
CA VAL A 16 0.44 22.12 10.91
C VAL A 16 0.71 22.91 12.19
N ASN A 17 0.92 22.19 13.28
CA ASN A 17 1.12 22.73 14.63
C ASN A 17 2.49 23.39 14.73
N ASP A 18 2.61 24.62 14.24
CA ASP A 18 3.71 25.54 14.54
C ASP A 18 3.17 26.96 14.49
N ASP A 19 3.47 27.75 15.51
CA ASP A 19 2.89 29.08 15.77
C ASP A 19 3.11 30.14 14.67
N ARG A 20 3.75 29.80 13.56
CA ARG A 20 4.16 30.75 12.52
C ARG A 20 3.77 30.43 11.09
N SER A 21 3.24 29.25 10.77
CA SER A 21 2.77 28.96 9.41
C SER A 21 1.44 28.21 9.42
N ARG A 22 0.36 28.89 9.13
CA ARG A 22 -0.96 28.29 8.93
C ARG A 22 -1.24 28.21 7.44
N LEU A 23 -1.15 27.01 6.87
CA LEU A 23 -1.69 26.76 5.55
C LEU A 23 -3.21 26.62 5.68
N ARG A 24 -3.95 27.61 5.18
CA ARG A 24 -5.41 27.56 5.13
C ARG A 24 -5.81 27.24 3.70
N THR A 25 -6.39 26.04 3.50
CA THR A 25 -6.99 25.65 2.23
C THR A 25 -8.49 25.70 2.38
N ASN A 26 -9.12 26.66 1.76
CA ASN A 26 -10.58 26.65 1.59
C ASN A 26 -10.85 25.85 0.32
N LEU A 27 -11.37 24.65 0.48
CA LEU A 27 -11.82 23.81 -0.63
C LEU A 27 -13.34 23.86 -0.66
N TRP A 28 -13.89 24.54 -1.65
CA TRP A 28 -15.30 24.45 -1.97
C TRP A 28 -15.49 23.41 -3.07
N HIS A 29 -16.16 22.32 -2.75
CA HIS A 29 -16.36 21.22 -3.68
C HIS A 29 -17.86 20.95 -3.84
N THR A 30 -18.34 21.01 -5.08
CA THR A 30 -19.69 20.56 -5.44
C THR A 30 -19.57 19.47 -6.49
N ALA A 31 -20.18 18.33 -6.24
CA ALA A 31 -20.22 17.22 -7.18
C ALA A 31 -21.69 16.95 -7.56
N HIS A 32 -21.96 16.93 -8.86
CA HIS A 32 -23.27 16.56 -9.40
C HIS A 32 -23.07 15.34 -10.29
N SER A 33 -23.84 14.29 -10.05
CA SER A 33 -23.78 13.09 -10.87
C SER A 33 -25.16 12.67 -11.35
N VAL A 34 -25.19 12.17 -12.58
CA VAL A 34 -26.39 11.56 -13.19
C VAL A 34 -25.99 10.15 -13.61
N GLU A 35 -26.79 9.19 -13.19
CA GLU A 35 -26.61 7.79 -13.56
C GLU A 35 -27.83 7.30 -14.33
N TRP A 36 -27.58 6.64 -15.45
CA TRP A 36 -28.59 5.90 -16.22
C TRP A 36 -28.13 4.47 -16.39
N GLN A 37 -29.02 3.50 -16.09
CA GLN A 37 -28.75 2.07 -16.23
C GLN A 37 -29.84 1.38 -17.02
N LYS A 38 -29.45 0.47 -17.91
CA LYS A 38 -30.33 -0.45 -18.62
C LYS A 38 -29.72 -1.86 -18.63
N SER A 39 -30.53 -2.85 -18.34
CA SER A 39 -30.12 -4.25 -18.40
C SER A 39 -31.08 -5.03 -19.29
N ARG A 40 -30.55 -5.92 -20.13
CA ARG A 40 -31.32 -6.83 -20.96
C ARG A 40 -30.59 -8.15 -21.12
N PHE A 41 -31.20 -9.25 -20.68
CA PHE A 41 -30.59 -10.59 -20.67
C PHE A 41 -29.23 -10.58 -19.96
N HIS A 42 -28.16 -10.92 -20.71
CA HIS A 42 -26.78 -10.99 -20.19
C HIS A 42 -26.03 -9.65 -20.25
N TRP A 43 -26.61 -8.63 -20.86
CA TRP A 43 -26.00 -7.32 -21.03
C TRP A 43 -26.53 -6.29 -20.03
N SER A 44 -25.62 -5.53 -19.46
CA SER A 44 -25.93 -4.37 -18.64
C SER A 44 -25.11 -3.19 -19.12
N GLN A 45 -25.76 -2.04 -19.22
CA GLN A 45 -25.15 -0.77 -19.61
C GLN A 45 -25.44 0.24 -18.54
N ARG A 46 -24.42 0.98 -18.15
CA ARG A 46 -24.52 2.08 -17.21
C ARG A 46 -23.71 3.26 -17.74
N TYR A 47 -24.26 4.45 -17.65
CA TYR A 47 -23.61 5.68 -18.04
C TYR A 47 -23.66 6.60 -16.84
N GLN A 48 -22.51 7.07 -16.40
CA GLN A 48 -22.37 8.00 -15.30
C GLN A 48 -21.70 9.26 -15.83
N ALA A 49 -22.34 10.41 -15.63
CA ALA A 49 -21.76 11.71 -15.90
C ALA A 49 -21.64 12.48 -14.58
N SER A 50 -20.52 13.13 -14.36
CA SER A 50 -20.31 14.00 -13.19
C SER A 50 -19.59 15.28 -13.56
N ILE A 51 -19.89 16.35 -12.83
CA ILE A 51 -19.18 17.61 -12.89
C ILE A 51 -18.77 17.98 -11.46
N ASP A 52 -17.50 18.23 -11.28
CA ASP A 52 -16.89 18.64 -10.02
C ASP A 52 -16.33 20.06 -10.18
N PHE A 53 -16.67 20.94 -9.25
CA PHE A 53 -16.09 22.26 -9.12
C PHE A 53 -15.26 22.30 -7.84
N LYS A 54 -14.05 22.77 -7.94
CA LYS A 54 -13.15 22.95 -6.79
C LYS A 54 -12.64 24.37 -6.79
N ASP A 55 -13.02 25.13 -5.78
CA ASP A 55 -12.46 26.44 -5.50
C ASP A 55 -11.43 26.29 -4.38
N ILE A 56 -10.17 26.58 -4.70
CA ILE A 56 -9.03 26.34 -3.84
C ILE A 56 -8.36 27.66 -3.56
N ILE A 57 -8.46 28.14 -2.33
CA ILE A 57 -7.74 29.31 -1.85
C ILE A 57 -6.70 28.86 -0.87
N VAL A 58 -5.43 29.10 -1.21
CA VAL A 58 -4.31 28.75 -0.34
C VAL A 58 -3.65 30.02 0.16
N GLY A 59 -3.55 30.18 1.46
CA GLY A 59 -2.89 31.30 2.12
C GLY A 59 -1.92 30.83 3.20
N ASP A 60 -0.74 31.40 3.26
CA ASP A 60 0.15 31.36 4.40
C ASP A 60 -0.02 32.64 5.23
N GLN A 61 -0.21 32.52 6.54
CA GLN A 61 -0.37 33.66 7.43
C GLN A 61 0.95 34.38 7.76
N THR A 62 2.09 33.78 7.50
CA THR A 62 3.42 34.30 7.89
C THR A 62 4.12 35.08 6.79
N SER A 63 3.76 34.87 5.57
CA SER A 63 4.27 35.65 4.45
C SER A 63 3.16 36.55 3.90
N ASN A 64 3.49 37.75 3.48
CA ASN A 64 2.64 38.58 2.60
C ASN A 64 2.37 37.88 1.26
N ALA A 65 2.40 36.57 1.23
CA ALA A 65 2.18 35.73 0.07
C ALA A 65 0.78 36.01 -0.47
N LYS A 66 0.70 36.41 -1.71
CA LYS A 66 -0.53 36.59 -2.47
C LYS A 66 -1.39 35.35 -2.26
N LYS A 67 -2.64 35.53 -1.87
CA LYS A 67 -3.62 34.45 -1.82
C LYS A 67 -3.63 33.73 -3.17
N ASN A 68 -3.17 32.51 -3.21
CA ASN A 68 -3.23 31.70 -4.40
C ASN A 68 -4.66 31.15 -4.53
N HIS A 69 -5.38 31.66 -5.49
CA HIS A 69 -6.72 31.24 -5.84
C HIS A 69 -6.67 30.39 -7.10
N ASN A 70 -7.24 29.20 -7.05
CA ASN A 70 -7.33 28.31 -8.18
C ASN A 70 -8.73 27.71 -8.26
N ILE A 71 -9.32 27.75 -9.44
CA ILE A 71 -10.60 27.10 -9.72
C ILE A 71 -10.33 25.95 -10.68
N ASP A 72 -10.62 24.74 -10.23
CA ASP A 72 -10.53 23.55 -11.05
C ASP A 72 -11.95 23.06 -11.39
N ILE A 73 -12.19 22.83 -12.65
CA ILE A 73 -13.46 22.27 -13.15
C ILE A 73 -13.13 20.92 -13.77
N CYS A 74 -13.83 19.88 -13.34
CA CYS A 74 -13.65 18.53 -13.85
C CYS A 74 -15.00 17.94 -14.27
N ALA A 75 -15.14 17.61 -15.55
CA ALA A 75 -16.28 16.87 -16.06
C ALA A 75 -15.85 15.45 -16.44
N LYS A 76 -16.62 14.46 -16.02
CA LYS A 76 -16.34 13.04 -16.28
C LYS A 76 -17.56 12.38 -16.90
N LEU A 77 -17.27 11.54 -17.89
CA LEU A 77 -18.25 10.61 -18.47
C LEU A 77 -17.67 9.20 -18.41
N THR A 78 -18.39 8.31 -17.72
CA THR A 78 -17.98 6.91 -17.54
C THR A 78 -19.05 5.98 -18.08
N PRO A 79 -18.98 5.59 -19.35
CA PRO A 79 -19.74 4.46 -19.87
C PRO A 79 -19.23 3.16 -19.24
N PHE A 80 -20.16 2.27 -18.94
CA PHE A 80 -19.87 0.94 -18.43
C PHE A 80 -20.73 -0.09 -19.17
N TRP A 81 -20.09 -1.04 -19.81
CA TRP A 81 -20.74 -2.15 -20.48
C TRP A 81 -20.32 -3.45 -19.85
N GLN A 82 -21.27 -4.24 -19.44
CA GLN A 82 -21.03 -5.53 -18.83
C GLN A 82 -21.79 -6.61 -19.57
N TYR A 83 -21.09 -7.72 -19.82
CA TYR A 83 -21.67 -8.99 -20.24
C TYR A 83 -21.46 -10.02 -19.13
N LYS A 84 -22.53 -10.72 -18.74
CA LYS A 84 -22.49 -11.71 -17.68
C LYS A 84 -23.35 -12.92 -18.04
N THR A 85 -22.72 -14.10 -18.02
CA THR A 85 -23.38 -15.42 -18.01
C THR A 85 -23.09 -16.10 -16.67
N GLY A 86 -23.47 -17.40 -16.51
CA GLY A 86 -23.10 -18.18 -15.33
C GLY A 86 -21.59 -18.24 -15.09
N ASP A 87 -20.81 -18.43 -16.16
CA ASP A 87 -19.37 -18.73 -16.06
C ASP A 87 -18.47 -17.60 -16.57
N LEU A 88 -19.00 -16.68 -17.39
CA LEU A 88 -18.22 -15.58 -17.95
C LEU A 88 -18.76 -14.23 -17.49
N ARG A 89 -17.85 -13.38 -17.01
CA ARG A 89 -18.10 -11.98 -16.71
C ARG A 89 -17.05 -11.12 -17.41
N MET A 90 -17.52 -10.23 -18.26
CA MET A 90 -16.66 -9.25 -18.91
C MET A 90 -17.23 -7.86 -18.70
N TYR A 91 -16.40 -6.86 -18.53
CA TYR A 91 -16.83 -5.48 -18.66
C TYR A 91 -15.73 -4.59 -19.23
N PHE A 92 -16.20 -3.54 -19.89
CA PHE A 92 -15.40 -2.47 -20.43
C PHE A 92 -15.93 -1.14 -19.91
N SER A 93 -15.03 -0.31 -19.42
CA SER A 93 -15.39 0.98 -18.82
C SER A 93 -14.35 2.04 -19.18
N PRO A 94 -14.50 2.77 -20.29
CA PRO A 94 -13.67 3.95 -20.55
C PRO A 94 -14.20 5.15 -19.76
N THR A 95 -13.33 5.82 -19.03
CA THR A 95 -13.66 7.09 -18.39
C THR A 95 -13.06 8.22 -19.20
N PHE A 96 -13.89 9.12 -19.68
CA PHE A 96 -13.46 10.35 -20.34
C PHE A 96 -13.50 11.47 -19.32
N THR A 97 -12.41 12.22 -19.19
CA THR A 97 -12.28 13.30 -18.24
C THR A 97 -11.81 14.56 -18.94
N TRP A 98 -12.58 15.64 -18.76
CA TRP A 98 -12.21 16.97 -19.14
C TRP A 98 -11.93 17.77 -17.87
N GLU A 99 -10.72 18.37 -17.77
CA GLU A 99 -10.29 19.15 -16.61
C GLU A 99 -9.73 20.49 -17.07
N ARG A 100 -10.11 21.56 -16.37
CA ARG A 100 -9.60 22.91 -16.59
C ARG A 100 -9.00 23.46 -15.31
N PHE A 101 -7.74 23.87 -15.39
CA PHE A 101 -6.95 24.48 -14.32
C PHE A 101 -6.79 25.98 -14.64
N THR A 102 -7.44 26.85 -13.85
CA THR A 102 -7.49 28.28 -14.18
C THR A 102 -6.17 28.99 -13.95
N ARG A 103 -5.45 28.65 -12.87
CA ARG A 103 -4.14 29.25 -12.57
C ARG A 103 -3.10 28.95 -13.65
N GLN A 104 -2.97 27.70 -14.05
CA GLN A 104 -2.02 27.26 -15.07
C GLN A 104 -2.53 27.47 -16.50
N GLN A 105 -3.73 28.01 -16.68
CA GLN A 105 -4.42 28.20 -17.96
C GLN A 105 -4.40 26.93 -18.84
N LYS A 106 -4.52 25.77 -18.20
CA LYS A 106 -4.40 24.47 -18.86
C LYS A 106 -5.74 23.77 -18.92
N THR A 107 -6.02 23.18 -20.07
CA THR A 107 -7.15 22.26 -20.25
C THR A 107 -6.60 20.89 -20.62
N LEU A 108 -7.13 19.85 -19.98
CA LEU A 108 -6.71 18.47 -20.18
C LEU A 108 -7.93 17.64 -20.57
N LEU A 109 -7.84 16.91 -21.67
CA LEU A 109 -8.81 15.90 -22.09
C LEU A 109 -8.10 14.54 -22.01
N THR A 110 -8.66 13.61 -21.25
CA THR A 110 -8.06 12.29 -21.05
C THR A 110 -9.10 11.19 -21.22
N ALA A 111 -8.61 10.01 -21.61
CA ALA A 111 -9.41 8.79 -21.66
C ALA A 111 -8.69 7.71 -20.83
N SER A 112 -9.42 7.07 -19.92
CA SER A 112 -8.92 6.02 -19.05
C SER A 112 -9.75 4.74 -19.25
N PRO A 113 -9.43 3.94 -20.28
CA PRO A 113 -10.13 2.68 -20.57
C PRO A 113 -9.73 1.59 -19.57
N PHE A 114 -10.69 0.78 -19.18
CA PHE A 114 -10.51 -0.39 -18.34
C PHE A 114 -11.27 -1.59 -18.91
N VAL A 115 -10.61 -2.74 -18.94
CA VAL A 115 -11.15 -4.04 -19.40
C VAL A 115 -10.98 -5.05 -18.29
N TYR A 116 -12.01 -5.80 -18.03
CA TYR A 116 -12.01 -6.92 -17.09
C TYR A 116 -12.64 -8.14 -17.72
N LEU A 117 -12.04 -9.30 -17.50
CA LEU A 117 -12.54 -10.60 -17.89
C LEU A 117 -12.35 -11.57 -16.74
N ASN A 118 -13.41 -12.27 -16.38
CA ASN A 118 -13.37 -13.35 -15.42
C ASN A 118 -14.11 -14.54 -16.01
N GLN A 119 -13.42 -15.66 -16.13
CA GLN A 119 -13.93 -16.92 -16.67
C GLN A 119 -13.85 -17.99 -15.58
N LYS A 120 -14.98 -18.52 -15.18
CA LYS A 120 -15.04 -19.78 -14.44
C LYS A 120 -14.90 -20.91 -15.43
N ILE A 121 -13.80 -21.66 -15.35
CA ILE A 121 -13.58 -22.85 -16.19
C ILE A 121 -14.47 -23.99 -15.69
N ASP A 122 -14.54 -24.10 -14.38
CA ASP A 122 -15.46 -24.95 -13.63
C ASP A 122 -15.64 -24.41 -12.19
N PHE A 123 -16.30 -25.17 -11.32
CA PHE A 123 -16.53 -24.76 -9.93
C PHE A 123 -15.25 -24.68 -9.08
N ARG A 124 -14.12 -25.17 -9.57
CA ARG A 124 -12.82 -25.15 -8.88
C ARG A 124 -11.83 -24.18 -9.49
N ARG A 125 -11.95 -23.87 -10.80
CA ARG A 125 -10.94 -23.14 -11.55
C ARG A 125 -11.51 -21.85 -12.10
N GLU A 126 -10.77 -20.79 -11.86
CA GLU A 126 -11.15 -19.45 -12.28
C GLU A 126 -9.96 -18.74 -12.88
N LEU A 127 -10.17 -18.08 -14.01
CA LEU A 127 -9.20 -17.24 -14.69
C LEU A 127 -9.70 -15.80 -14.65
N THR A 128 -8.87 -14.89 -14.17
CA THR A 128 -9.19 -13.46 -14.14
C THR A 128 -8.10 -12.68 -14.88
N PHE A 129 -8.53 -11.84 -15.78
CA PHE A 129 -7.66 -10.90 -16.49
C PHE A 129 -8.23 -9.50 -16.40
N TYR A 130 -7.39 -8.51 -16.13
CA TYR A 130 -7.76 -7.13 -16.31
C TYR A 130 -6.59 -6.29 -16.81
N THR A 131 -6.93 -5.23 -17.53
CA THR A 131 -5.98 -4.23 -17.99
C THR A 131 -6.64 -2.87 -18.06
N GLY A 132 -5.87 -1.83 -17.85
CA GLY A 132 -6.37 -0.47 -17.92
C GLY A 132 -5.25 0.54 -18.14
N TYR A 133 -5.66 1.63 -18.74
CA TYR A 133 -4.87 2.84 -18.84
C TYR A 133 -5.54 3.92 -17.99
N ASN A 134 -4.76 4.56 -17.12
CA ASN A 134 -5.27 5.62 -16.25
C ASN A 134 -4.45 6.89 -16.42
N THR A 135 -5.14 8.01 -16.45
CA THR A 135 -4.53 9.33 -16.35
C THR A 135 -5.12 10.06 -15.16
N SER A 136 -4.27 10.58 -14.30
CA SER A 136 -4.66 11.39 -13.15
C SER A 136 -3.80 12.63 -13.05
N THR A 137 -4.36 13.70 -12.53
CA THR A 137 -3.66 14.91 -12.17
C THR A 137 -3.22 14.87 -10.71
N GLY A 138 -2.17 15.59 -10.38
CA GLY A 138 -1.70 15.70 -8.99
C GLY A 138 -2.72 16.38 -8.07
N SER A 139 -2.47 16.29 -6.77
CA SER A 139 -3.25 17.02 -5.76
C SER A 139 -3.11 18.54 -5.97
N PRO A 140 -4.17 19.35 -5.72
CA PRO A 140 -4.09 20.80 -5.75
C PRO A 140 -2.92 21.37 -4.94
N THR A 141 -2.57 20.75 -3.82
CA THR A 141 -1.42 21.14 -3.00
C THR A 141 -0.08 21.01 -3.72
N THR A 142 0.00 20.25 -4.80
CA THR A 142 1.24 20.05 -5.56
C THR A 142 1.47 21.07 -6.68
N TYR A 143 0.43 21.81 -7.09
CA TYR A 143 0.52 22.78 -8.20
C TYR A 143 -0.10 24.15 -7.90
N ALA A 144 -0.91 24.27 -6.84
CA ALA A 144 -1.57 25.53 -6.51
C ALA A 144 -0.79 26.41 -5.53
N ILE A 145 0.30 25.92 -4.97
CA ILE A 145 1.07 26.58 -3.91
C ILE A 145 2.53 26.64 -4.29
N ASP A 146 3.16 27.80 -4.16
CA ASP A 146 4.58 27.97 -4.53
C ASP A 146 5.50 27.24 -3.54
N GLN A 147 5.37 27.57 -2.26
CA GLN A 147 6.15 26.92 -1.20
C GLN A 147 5.32 26.86 0.08
N TYR A 148 5.37 25.75 0.81
CA TYR A 148 4.73 25.63 2.10
C TYR A 148 5.48 24.66 3.01
N ARG A 149 5.29 24.84 4.31
CA ARG A 149 5.81 23.95 5.34
C ARG A 149 4.83 22.81 5.58
N ARG A 150 5.22 21.59 5.31
CA ARG A 150 4.39 20.40 5.48
C ARG A 150 4.40 19.85 6.91
N SER A 151 5.52 20.01 7.60
CA SER A 151 5.72 19.60 9.00
C SER A 151 6.84 20.43 9.63
N TYR A 152 7.10 20.26 10.91
CA TYR A 152 8.14 20.98 11.66
C TYR A 152 9.48 21.09 10.93
N ARG A 153 9.91 20.04 10.24
CA ARG A 153 11.18 19.98 9.50
C ARG A 153 11.02 19.73 8.00
N SER A 154 9.84 19.87 7.45
CA SER A 154 9.58 19.49 6.06
C SER A 154 8.97 20.64 5.28
N TRP A 155 9.68 21.05 4.24
CA TRP A 155 9.28 22.08 3.30
C TRP A 155 8.96 21.49 1.94
N TYR A 156 8.00 22.06 1.25
CA TYR A 156 7.58 21.63 -0.07
C TYR A 156 7.53 22.82 -1.02
N THR A 157 8.11 22.67 -2.20
CA THR A 157 8.11 23.68 -3.27
C THR A 157 7.49 23.10 -4.52
N SER A 158 6.48 23.75 -5.06
CA SER A 158 5.80 23.37 -6.29
C SER A 158 6.55 23.90 -7.52
N ALA A 159 6.39 23.22 -8.66
CA ALA A 159 6.93 23.65 -9.95
C ALA A 159 5.98 24.56 -10.74
N ASP A 160 4.86 24.99 -10.17
CA ASP A 160 3.77 25.73 -10.83
C ASP A 160 3.28 25.06 -12.14
N ILE A 161 3.30 23.75 -12.16
CA ILE A 161 2.78 22.94 -13.27
C ILE A 161 1.81 21.90 -12.74
N VAL A 162 0.79 21.56 -13.53
CA VAL A 162 -0.12 20.46 -13.20
C VAL A 162 0.62 19.14 -13.42
N PRO A 163 0.87 18.35 -12.35
CA PRO A 163 1.45 17.03 -12.48
C PRO A 163 0.46 16.12 -13.20
N ILE A 164 0.92 15.43 -14.23
CA ILE A 164 0.13 14.46 -14.99
C ILE A 164 0.78 13.09 -14.81
N ASN A 165 0.05 12.20 -14.16
CA ASN A 165 0.45 10.82 -13.94
C ASN A 165 -0.34 9.94 -14.92
N ARG A 166 0.35 9.10 -15.67
CA ARG A 166 -0.23 8.13 -16.59
C ARG A 166 0.24 6.74 -16.19
N SER A 167 -0.66 5.78 -16.23
CA SER A 167 -0.30 4.39 -15.95
C SER A 167 -1.00 3.44 -16.91
N LEU A 168 -0.26 2.49 -17.44
CA LEU A 168 -0.75 1.31 -18.11
C LEU A 168 -0.50 0.13 -17.18
N TYR A 169 -1.51 -0.66 -16.88
CA TYR A 169 -1.39 -1.78 -15.96
C TYR A 169 -2.23 -2.97 -16.42
N GLY A 170 -1.81 -4.15 -16.05
CA GLY A 170 -2.55 -5.37 -16.28
C GLY A 170 -2.20 -6.45 -15.28
N LYS A 171 -3.15 -7.36 -15.05
CA LYS A 171 -2.98 -8.54 -14.23
C LYS A 171 -3.70 -9.73 -14.84
N LEU A 172 -3.03 -10.87 -14.81
CA LEU A 172 -3.58 -12.19 -15.10
C LEU A 172 -3.46 -13.03 -13.85
N SER A 173 -4.53 -13.69 -13.43
CA SER A 173 -4.51 -14.65 -12.32
C SER A 173 -5.30 -15.90 -12.65
N TYR A 174 -4.80 -17.01 -12.16
CA TYR A 174 -5.46 -18.31 -12.20
C TYR A 174 -5.58 -18.83 -10.77
N ASP A 175 -6.78 -19.22 -10.38
CA ASP A 175 -7.12 -19.73 -9.08
C ASP A 175 -7.71 -21.14 -9.19
N TYR A 176 -7.19 -22.05 -8.38
CA TYR A 176 -7.74 -23.39 -8.17
C TYR A 176 -8.11 -23.58 -6.70
N LYS A 177 -9.33 -24.02 -6.44
CA LYS A 177 -9.90 -24.16 -5.09
C LYS A 177 -10.58 -25.51 -4.95
N ARG A 178 -10.14 -26.31 -4.00
CA ARG A 178 -10.78 -27.57 -3.62
C ARG A 178 -11.04 -27.60 -2.11
N PRO A 179 -12.14 -26.99 -1.64
CA PRO A 179 -12.42 -26.80 -0.20
C PRO A 179 -12.45 -28.11 0.60
N ILE A 180 -13.05 -29.17 0.05
CA ILE A 180 -13.20 -30.48 0.75
C ILE A 180 -11.82 -31.06 1.14
N THR A 181 -10.79 -30.86 0.35
CA THR A 181 -9.43 -31.36 0.64
C THR A 181 -8.49 -30.25 1.05
N GLU A 182 -9.02 -29.05 1.34
CA GLU A 182 -8.25 -27.85 1.67
C GLU A 182 -7.04 -27.59 0.73
N ALA A 183 -7.23 -27.90 -0.55
CA ALA A 183 -6.18 -27.67 -1.54
C ALA A 183 -6.48 -26.39 -2.32
N PHE A 184 -5.57 -25.44 -2.25
CA PHE A 184 -5.66 -24.14 -2.93
C PHE A 184 -4.37 -23.87 -3.68
N PHE A 185 -4.52 -23.37 -4.89
CA PHE A 185 -3.42 -22.92 -5.72
C PHE A 185 -3.83 -21.62 -6.40
N SER A 186 -2.95 -20.63 -6.36
CA SER A 186 -3.15 -19.36 -7.07
C SER A 186 -1.84 -18.91 -7.67
N VAL A 187 -1.88 -18.50 -8.92
CA VAL A 187 -0.76 -17.87 -9.60
C VAL A 187 -1.23 -16.57 -10.23
N SER A 188 -0.45 -15.52 -10.11
CA SER A 188 -0.76 -14.25 -10.75
C SER A 188 0.51 -13.58 -11.26
N ILE A 189 0.35 -12.88 -12.39
CA ILE A 189 1.36 -12.01 -12.99
C ILE A 189 0.73 -10.65 -13.19
N ASN A 190 1.41 -9.58 -12.79
CA ASN A 190 1.01 -8.21 -13.00
C ASN A 190 2.16 -7.41 -13.60
N ALA A 191 1.81 -6.50 -14.49
CA ALA A 191 2.75 -5.56 -15.10
C ALA A 191 2.16 -4.17 -15.07
N SER A 192 2.99 -3.17 -14.84
CA SER A 192 2.57 -1.77 -14.93
C SER A 192 3.72 -0.88 -15.39
N ARG A 193 3.34 0.15 -16.14
CA ARG A 193 4.24 1.23 -16.54
C ARG A 193 3.63 2.56 -16.15
N TYR A 194 4.43 3.38 -15.51
CA TYR A 194 4.06 4.72 -15.06
C TYR A 194 4.87 5.77 -15.80
N TRP A 195 4.22 6.87 -16.15
CA TRP A 195 4.84 8.07 -16.70
C TRP A 195 4.34 9.28 -15.92
N GLN A 196 5.25 10.16 -15.61
CA GLN A 196 4.95 11.43 -14.95
C GLN A 196 5.70 12.55 -15.67
N ASN A 197 5.08 13.74 -15.75
CA ASN A 197 5.70 14.93 -16.30
C ASN A 197 6.45 15.76 -15.25
N THR A 198 6.52 15.24 -14.02
CA THR A 198 7.20 15.87 -12.89
C THR A 198 8.11 14.87 -12.20
N ALA A 199 9.16 15.37 -11.57
CA ALA A 199 10.00 14.64 -10.64
C ALA A 199 10.12 15.42 -9.33
N SER A 200 10.30 14.71 -8.22
CA SER A 200 10.57 15.32 -6.92
C SER A 200 12.03 15.12 -6.55
N ASP A 201 12.65 16.16 -6.00
CA ASP A 201 13.98 16.10 -5.42
C ASP A 201 13.89 16.41 -3.92
N LEU A 202 14.55 15.60 -3.11
CA LEU A 202 14.61 15.76 -1.67
C LEU A 202 16.02 16.18 -1.26
N HIS A 203 16.12 17.35 -0.65
CA HIS A 203 17.35 17.85 -0.05
C HIS A 203 17.22 17.87 1.46
N ILE A 204 18.27 17.46 2.15
CA ILE A 204 18.36 17.54 3.61
C ILE A 204 19.45 18.55 3.94
N VAL A 205 19.07 19.64 4.61
CA VAL A 205 19.96 20.70 5.06
C VAL A 205 19.69 20.97 6.52
N ASP A 206 20.71 20.85 7.35
CA ASP A 206 20.64 21.08 8.80
C ASP A 206 19.48 20.34 9.50
N GLY A 207 19.25 19.07 9.07
CA GLY A 207 18.19 18.24 9.61
C GLY A 207 16.77 18.62 9.15
N ASN A 208 16.64 19.54 8.19
CA ASN A 208 15.37 19.90 7.57
C ASN A 208 15.26 19.26 6.18
N TYR A 209 14.05 18.86 5.80
CA TYR A 209 13.73 18.18 4.55
C TYR A 209 13.10 19.18 3.58
N TYR A 210 13.71 19.39 2.45
CA TYR A 210 13.21 20.28 1.38
C TYR A 210 12.85 19.41 0.18
N THR A 211 11.55 19.28 -0.11
CA THR A 211 11.06 18.59 -1.28
C THR A 211 10.67 19.60 -2.34
N ALA A 212 11.34 19.57 -3.47
CA ALA A 212 11.01 20.43 -4.62
C ALA A 212 10.48 19.56 -5.78
N ILE A 213 9.45 20.05 -6.45
CA ILE A 213 8.90 19.45 -7.67
C ILE A 213 9.46 20.17 -8.88
N TYR A 214 9.94 19.40 -9.84
CA TYR A 214 10.52 19.88 -11.08
C TYR A 214 9.73 19.40 -12.29
N LYS A 215 9.75 20.20 -13.35
CA LYS A 215 9.25 19.80 -14.68
C LYS A 215 10.26 18.84 -15.32
N GLN A 216 10.16 17.58 -14.96
CA GLN A 216 11.05 16.53 -15.42
C GLN A 216 10.26 15.25 -15.68
N ASN A 217 10.37 14.72 -16.89
CA ASN A 217 9.71 13.44 -17.19
C ASN A 217 10.40 12.30 -16.43
N SER A 218 9.60 11.49 -15.79
CA SER A 218 10.03 10.25 -15.15
C SER A 218 9.16 9.07 -15.60
N LYS A 219 9.75 7.89 -15.60
CA LYS A 219 9.07 6.64 -15.92
C LYS A 219 9.49 5.53 -14.96
N SER A 220 8.57 4.61 -14.70
CA SER A 220 8.90 3.37 -14.01
C SER A 220 8.11 2.21 -14.57
N ASP A 221 8.78 1.07 -14.68
CA ASP A 221 8.22 -0.21 -15.09
C ASP A 221 8.23 -1.16 -13.90
N ASN A 222 7.12 -1.83 -13.65
CA ASN A 222 7.03 -2.84 -12.59
C ASN A 222 6.46 -4.13 -13.17
N LEU A 223 7.03 -5.25 -12.74
CA LEU A 223 6.57 -6.60 -13.04
C LEU A 223 6.50 -7.36 -11.72
N GLY A 224 5.36 -7.95 -11.43
CA GLY A 224 5.16 -8.81 -10.27
C GLY A 224 4.69 -10.20 -10.68
N ALA A 225 5.14 -11.21 -9.97
CA ALA A 225 4.63 -12.56 -10.05
C ALA A 225 4.40 -13.08 -8.63
N SER A 226 3.28 -13.75 -8.40
CA SER A 226 2.93 -14.33 -7.10
C SER A 226 2.42 -15.75 -7.30
N LEU A 227 2.91 -16.67 -6.47
CA LEU A 227 2.46 -18.05 -6.36
C LEU A 227 2.00 -18.30 -4.94
N TYR A 228 0.84 -18.89 -4.78
CA TYR A 228 0.31 -19.35 -3.51
C TYR A 228 -0.13 -20.81 -3.62
N VAL A 229 0.34 -21.64 -2.72
CA VAL A 229 -0.07 -23.04 -2.59
C VAL A 229 -0.43 -23.32 -1.14
N SER A 230 -1.56 -23.96 -0.91
CA SER A 230 -1.98 -24.41 0.41
C SER A 230 -2.57 -25.79 0.35
N LYS A 231 -2.25 -26.63 1.34
CA LYS A 231 -2.78 -27.98 1.48
C LYS A 231 -3.03 -28.30 2.94
N GLY A 232 -4.26 -28.73 3.25
CA GLY A 232 -4.62 -29.35 4.50
C GLY A 232 -4.51 -30.86 4.46
N PHE A 233 -4.03 -31.46 5.54
CA PHE A 233 -3.92 -32.90 5.79
C PHE A 233 -4.75 -33.22 7.03
N TYR A 234 -6.00 -33.60 6.79
CA TYR A 234 -7.01 -33.76 7.85
C TYR A 234 -6.60 -34.74 8.91
N ASP A 235 -6.11 -35.92 8.48
CA ASP A 235 -5.72 -37.01 9.40
C ASP A 235 -4.53 -36.63 10.29
N TRP A 236 -3.75 -35.68 9.86
CA TRP A 236 -2.55 -35.21 10.58
C TRP A 236 -2.79 -33.89 11.32
N HIS A 237 -4.00 -33.32 11.24
CA HIS A 237 -4.29 -31.98 11.76
C HIS A 237 -3.28 -30.92 11.32
N LEU A 238 -2.77 -31.07 10.10
CA LEU A 238 -1.67 -30.28 9.54
C LEU A 238 -2.16 -29.48 8.35
N LYS A 239 -1.79 -28.19 8.31
CA LYS A 239 -1.97 -27.33 7.17
C LYS A 239 -0.66 -26.69 6.78
N THR A 240 -0.31 -26.79 5.50
CA THR A 240 0.89 -26.17 4.94
C THR A 240 0.53 -25.11 3.93
N ARG A 241 1.27 -24.01 3.92
CA ARG A 241 1.13 -22.93 2.96
C ARG A 241 2.50 -22.50 2.48
N LEU A 242 2.57 -22.15 1.22
CA LEU A 242 3.76 -21.56 0.61
C LEU A 242 3.31 -20.39 -0.26
N LYS A 243 3.87 -19.22 0.02
CA LYS A 243 3.72 -18.05 -0.84
C LYS A 243 5.10 -17.67 -1.38
N ALA A 244 5.18 -17.40 -2.68
CA ALA A 244 6.38 -16.92 -3.33
C ALA A 244 6.04 -15.69 -4.17
N ASP A 245 6.70 -14.58 -3.92
CA ASP A 245 6.51 -13.33 -4.61
C ASP A 245 7.81 -12.89 -5.28
N TYR A 246 7.70 -12.45 -6.51
CA TYR A 246 8.77 -11.79 -7.26
C TYR A 246 8.29 -10.40 -7.67
N ASN A 247 9.08 -9.38 -7.38
CA ASN A 247 8.83 -8.02 -7.81
C ASN A 247 10.07 -7.45 -8.48
N TYR A 248 9.89 -6.96 -9.70
CA TYR A 248 10.87 -6.23 -10.48
C TYR A 248 10.38 -4.80 -10.67
N SER A 249 11.21 -3.83 -10.37
CA SER A 249 10.95 -2.41 -10.59
C SER A 249 12.17 -1.76 -11.24
N LYS A 250 11.94 -1.10 -12.37
CA LYS A 250 12.95 -0.30 -13.07
C LYS A 250 12.41 1.09 -13.30
N GLY A 251 13.20 2.10 -12.98
CA GLY A 251 12.75 3.47 -13.14
C GLY A 251 13.88 4.46 -13.12
N THR A 252 13.48 5.71 -13.26
CA THR A 252 14.34 6.87 -13.20
C THR A 252 13.87 7.75 -12.07
N GLN A 253 14.74 8.06 -11.14
CA GLN A 253 14.49 8.97 -10.02
C GLN A 253 15.39 10.21 -10.16
N TYR A 254 14.84 11.34 -9.76
CA TYR A 254 15.57 12.57 -9.70
C TYR A 254 16.05 12.79 -8.25
N ALA A 255 17.34 12.95 -8.06
CA ALA A 255 17.92 13.19 -6.75
C ALA A 255 19.18 14.05 -6.89
N SER A 256 19.37 15.04 -6.01
CA SER A 256 20.51 15.97 -6.03
C SER A 256 20.72 16.59 -7.40
N HIS A 257 19.66 17.05 -8.06
CA HIS A 257 19.65 17.65 -9.38
C HIS A 257 20.14 16.73 -10.52
N GLN A 258 20.19 15.42 -10.29
CA GLN A 258 20.60 14.43 -11.28
C GLN A 258 19.53 13.35 -11.46
N THR A 259 19.47 12.85 -12.68
CA THR A 259 18.64 11.70 -13.02
C THR A 259 19.42 10.41 -12.75
N ILE A 260 18.87 9.54 -11.93
CA ILE A 260 19.48 8.26 -11.53
C ILE A 260 18.56 7.13 -11.97
N ASP A 261 19.06 6.27 -12.85
CA ASP A 261 18.38 5.04 -13.21
C ASP A 261 18.61 3.98 -12.14
N TYR A 262 17.55 3.28 -11.78
CA TYR A 262 17.60 2.19 -10.80
C TYR A 262 16.85 0.96 -11.28
N THR A 263 17.25 -0.19 -10.75
CA THR A 263 16.54 -1.46 -10.92
C THR A 263 16.55 -2.17 -9.57
N ASN A 264 15.35 -2.51 -9.09
CA ASN A 264 15.15 -3.29 -7.86
C ASN A 264 14.51 -4.62 -8.22
N GLN A 265 15.00 -5.69 -7.60
CA GLN A 265 14.45 -7.04 -7.69
C GLN A 265 14.26 -7.57 -6.28
N THR A 266 13.04 -7.93 -5.93
CA THR A 266 12.71 -8.50 -4.64
C THR A 266 12.14 -9.89 -4.82
N TYR A 267 12.67 -10.83 -4.11
CA TYR A 267 12.21 -12.22 -4.01
C TYR A 267 11.77 -12.44 -2.56
N THR A 268 10.52 -12.83 -2.34
CA THR A 268 10.01 -13.15 -1.02
C THR A 268 9.43 -14.55 -1.02
N LEU A 269 9.84 -15.38 -0.06
CA LEU A 269 9.32 -16.72 0.15
C LEU A 269 8.76 -16.80 1.57
N THR A 270 7.47 -17.16 1.68
CA THR A 270 6.78 -17.27 2.97
C THR A 270 6.19 -18.68 3.14
N PRO A 271 6.96 -19.65 3.65
CA PRO A 271 6.43 -20.93 4.11
C PRO A 271 5.69 -20.78 5.44
N SER A 272 4.62 -21.53 5.62
CA SER A 272 3.87 -21.57 6.87
C SER A 272 3.32 -22.99 7.11
N ILE A 273 3.37 -23.41 8.35
CA ILE A 273 2.91 -24.72 8.80
C ILE A 273 2.08 -24.51 10.07
N ASP A 274 0.85 -25.00 10.05
CA ASP A 274 -0.03 -25.04 11.22
C ASP A 274 -0.31 -26.51 11.55
N PHE A 275 -0.05 -26.90 12.79
CA PHE A 275 -0.37 -28.21 13.34
C PHE A 275 -1.27 -28.02 14.54
N SER A 276 -2.49 -28.52 14.47
CA SER A 276 -3.55 -28.22 15.44
C SER A 276 -4.30 -29.49 15.88
N PRO A 277 -3.63 -30.44 16.57
CA PRO A 277 -4.33 -31.56 17.24
C PRO A 277 -5.18 -31.03 18.41
N SER A 278 -6.01 -31.87 18.99
CA SER A 278 -6.96 -31.48 20.04
C SER A 278 -6.33 -30.90 21.33
N TRP A 279 -5.04 -31.17 21.58
CA TRP A 279 -4.33 -30.82 22.82
C TRP A 279 -3.39 -29.62 22.68
N CYS A 280 -3.00 -29.23 21.46
CA CYS A 280 -2.14 -28.06 21.24
C CYS A 280 -2.37 -27.44 19.85
N GLN A 281 -1.83 -26.27 19.67
CA GLN A 281 -1.68 -25.60 18.39
C GLN A 281 -0.23 -25.14 18.24
N LEU A 282 0.42 -25.59 17.17
CA LEU A 282 1.76 -25.15 16.79
C LEU A 282 1.65 -24.43 15.44
N SER A 283 2.21 -23.26 15.33
CA SER A 283 2.25 -22.49 14.09
C SER A 283 3.67 -22.01 13.84
N TYR A 284 4.14 -22.24 12.64
CA TYR A 284 5.40 -21.71 12.14
C TYR A 284 5.13 -20.88 10.89
N GLU A 285 5.73 -19.68 10.83
CA GLU A 285 5.76 -18.83 9.64
C GLU A 285 7.18 -18.30 9.44
N GLY A 286 7.71 -18.48 8.23
CA GLY A 286 8.98 -17.91 7.82
C GLY A 286 8.76 -16.90 6.70
N GLU A 287 9.47 -15.77 6.73
CA GLU A 287 9.56 -14.82 5.62
C GLU A 287 11.03 -14.63 5.26
N PHE A 288 11.39 -14.97 4.04
CA PHE A 288 12.75 -14.88 3.50
C PHE A 288 12.73 -13.91 2.33
N THR A 289 13.40 -12.77 2.46
CA THR A 289 13.40 -11.72 1.46
C THR A 289 14.82 -11.44 0.97
N LYS A 290 15.02 -11.58 -0.34
CA LYS A 290 16.22 -11.14 -1.03
C LYS A 290 15.93 -9.93 -1.88
N LEU A 291 16.64 -8.84 -1.63
CA LEU A 291 16.52 -7.59 -2.36
C LEU A 291 17.83 -7.30 -3.08
N ASN A 292 17.77 -7.18 -4.41
CA ASN A 292 18.91 -6.76 -5.24
C ASN A 292 18.59 -5.37 -5.82
N THR A 293 19.47 -4.41 -5.59
CA THR A 293 19.36 -3.05 -6.11
C THR A 293 20.56 -2.72 -6.98
N LYS A 294 20.28 -2.28 -8.21
CA LYS A 294 21.27 -1.73 -9.13
C LYS A 294 20.95 -0.25 -9.37
N ARG A 295 21.96 0.60 -9.28
CA ARG A 295 21.86 2.04 -9.51
C ARG A 295 22.92 2.47 -10.50
N ALA A 296 22.57 3.35 -11.41
CA ALA A 296 23.57 3.96 -12.28
C ALA A 296 24.58 4.74 -11.42
N LYS A 297 25.85 4.56 -11.70
CA LYS A 297 26.97 5.25 -11.02
C LYS A 297 27.16 4.90 -9.52
N SER A 298 26.60 3.80 -9.04
CA SER A 298 26.77 3.33 -7.66
C SER A 298 27.01 1.84 -7.63
N ALA A 299 27.61 1.32 -6.55
CA ALA A 299 27.78 -0.11 -6.35
C ALA A 299 26.43 -0.82 -6.29
N ASN A 300 26.37 -2.02 -6.87
CA ASN A 300 25.20 -2.88 -6.70
C ASN A 300 25.09 -3.31 -5.25
N SER A 301 23.88 -3.40 -4.75
CA SER A 301 23.59 -3.78 -3.38
C SER A 301 22.67 -5.01 -3.38
N SER A 302 22.95 -5.95 -2.51
CA SER A 302 22.11 -7.13 -2.26
C SER A 302 21.91 -7.25 -0.76
N LEU A 303 20.68 -7.45 -0.32
CA LEU A 303 20.33 -7.71 1.07
C LEU A 303 19.54 -9.01 1.16
N PHE A 304 19.83 -9.79 2.19
CA PHE A 304 19.07 -10.98 2.52
C PHE A 304 18.58 -10.89 3.97
N ASN A 305 17.29 -10.77 4.13
CA ASN A 305 16.61 -10.65 5.41
C ASN A 305 15.72 -11.86 5.63
N TRP A 306 15.58 -12.30 6.88
CA TRP A 306 14.54 -13.24 7.25
C TRP A 306 13.89 -12.91 8.57
N ARG A 307 12.63 -13.28 8.67
CA ARG A 307 11.85 -13.32 9.88
C ARG A 307 11.28 -14.73 10.02
N GLN A 308 11.47 -15.35 11.16
CA GLN A 308 10.88 -16.65 11.47
C GLN A 308 10.10 -16.51 12.76
N GLU A 309 8.89 -17.00 12.76
CA GLU A 309 8.00 -16.99 13.92
C GLU A 309 7.51 -18.39 14.23
N LEU A 310 7.67 -18.80 15.46
CA LEU A 310 7.13 -20.04 16.00
C LEU A 310 6.20 -19.66 17.15
N SER A 311 4.97 -20.13 17.11
CA SER A 311 4.03 -20.02 18.22
C SER A 311 3.50 -21.38 18.64
N ALA A 312 3.34 -21.56 19.93
CA ALA A 312 2.78 -22.76 20.52
C ALA A 312 1.74 -22.38 21.56
N THR A 313 0.55 -22.97 21.47
CA THR A 313 -0.50 -22.81 22.46
C THR A 313 -1.00 -24.17 22.88
N ALA A 314 -1.10 -24.40 24.18
CA ALA A 314 -1.64 -25.62 24.76
C ALA A 314 -2.60 -25.28 25.90
N THR A 315 -3.73 -26.01 25.99
CA THR A 315 -4.64 -25.92 27.13
C THR A 315 -4.54 -27.19 27.94
N ILE A 316 -4.09 -27.06 29.17
CA ILE A 316 -3.97 -28.18 30.14
C ILE A 316 -4.94 -27.91 31.29
N HIS A 317 -6.03 -28.65 31.34
CA HIS A 317 -7.13 -28.40 32.28
C HIS A 317 -7.69 -26.99 32.20
N ASN A 318 -7.38 -26.16 33.20
CA ASN A 318 -7.84 -24.76 33.29
C ASN A 318 -6.73 -23.76 33.02
N VAL A 319 -5.58 -24.21 32.51
CA VAL A 319 -4.41 -23.38 32.22
C VAL A 319 -4.17 -23.35 30.73
N ASP A 320 -4.20 -22.15 30.15
CA ASP A 320 -3.75 -21.90 28.79
C ASP A 320 -2.30 -21.43 28.84
N LEU A 321 -1.45 -22.10 28.11
CA LEU A 321 -0.04 -21.77 27.92
C LEU A 321 0.18 -21.31 26.50
N THR A 322 0.76 -20.14 26.30
CA THR A 322 1.16 -19.65 24.99
C THR A 322 2.63 -19.27 25.03
N PHE A 323 3.34 -19.71 24.04
CA PHE A 323 4.76 -19.38 23.82
C PHE A 323 4.91 -18.83 22.39
N SER A 324 5.63 -17.73 22.22
CA SER A 324 6.01 -17.21 20.92
C SER A 324 7.52 -16.95 20.85
N LEU A 325 8.09 -17.24 19.70
CA LEU A 325 9.50 -17.03 19.41
C LEU A 325 9.61 -16.38 18.04
N VAL A 326 10.26 -15.22 17.97
CA VAL A 326 10.50 -14.51 16.71
C VAL A 326 11.99 -14.30 16.53
N HIS A 327 12.52 -14.78 15.42
CA HIS A 327 13.90 -14.61 15.03
C HIS A 327 13.99 -13.72 13.79
N TYR A 328 14.69 -12.60 13.92
CA TYR A 328 15.04 -11.71 12.84
C TYR A 328 16.52 -11.82 12.52
N ARG A 329 16.83 -11.85 11.23
CA ARG A 329 18.16 -11.57 10.73
C ARG A 329 18.04 -10.55 9.61
N ASN A 330 18.59 -9.37 9.84
CA ASN A 330 18.60 -8.28 8.88
C ASN A 330 20.05 -7.99 8.49
N GLU A 331 20.31 -8.02 7.20
CA GLU A 331 21.57 -7.60 6.63
C GLU A 331 21.56 -6.07 6.47
N LEU A 332 22.62 -5.42 6.92
CA LEU A 332 22.81 -3.98 6.80
C LEU A 332 23.66 -3.65 5.57
N GLN A 333 23.70 -2.38 5.19
CA GLN A 333 24.33 -1.93 3.95
C GLN A 333 25.83 -2.27 3.84
N GLU A 334 26.55 -2.37 4.95
CA GLU A 334 28.01 -2.61 4.98
C GLU A 334 28.39 -4.08 5.21
N GLY A 335 27.42 -5.00 5.04
CA GLY A 335 27.65 -6.43 5.24
C GLY A 335 27.51 -6.90 6.69
N ASP A 336 27.22 -5.97 7.61
CA ASP A 336 26.89 -6.31 8.99
C ASP A 336 25.53 -6.98 9.07
N ASN A 337 25.39 -7.94 9.98
CA ASN A 337 24.13 -8.63 10.21
C ASN A 337 23.63 -8.35 11.63
N ILE A 338 22.37 -7.98 11.74
CA ILE A 338 21.69 -7.88 13.03
C ILE A 338 20.84 -9.13 13.22
N ASN A 339 21.17 -9.91 14.26
CA ASN A 339 20.39 -11.04 14.70
C ASN A 339 19.64 -10.67 15.97
N CYS A 340 18.32 -10.75 15.94
CA CYS A 340 17.46 -10.48 17.08
C CYS A 340 16.54 -11.67 17.33
N LEU A 341 16.64 -12.27 18.51
CA LEU A 341 15.75 -13.34 18.96
C LEU A 341 14.89 -12.78 20.08
N LEU A 342 13.57 -12.73 19.86
CA LEU A 342 12.58 -12.32 20.83
C LEU A 342 11.76 -13.53 21.23
N GLY A 343 11.40 -13.63 22.51
CA GLY A 343 10.54 -14.69 23.01
C GLY A 343 9.65 -14.17 24.10
N ASP A 344 8.38 -14.59 24.04
CA ASP A 344 7.36 -14.27 25.01
C ASP A 344 6.67 -15.55 25.47
N ALA A 345 6.26 -15.59 26.74
CA ALA A 345 5.50 -16.69 27.31
C ALA A 345 4.35 -16.15 28.14
N THR A 346 3.18 -16.74 27.99
CA THR A 346 1.98 -16.36 28.73
C THR A 346 1.35 -17.61 29.33
N ALA A 347 1.00 -17.55 30.61
CA ALA A 347 0.20 -18.55 31.29
C ALA A 347 -1.10 -17.91 31.80
N VAL A 348 -2.25 -18.49 31.48
CA VAL A 348 -3.56 -17.99 31.93
C VAL A 348 -4.27 -19.12 32.68
N TRP A 349 -4.50 -18.91 33.94
CA TRP A 349 -5.25 -19.84 34.79
C TRP A 349 -6.66 -19.33 35.04
N ARG A 350 -7.66 -20.18 34.75
CA ARG A 350 -9.08 -19.87 34.94
C ARG A 350 -9.66 -20.68 36.09
N ILE A 351 -10.09 -19.99 37.14
CA ILE A 351 -10.70 -20.58 38.32
C ILE A 351 -12.09 -19.96 38.51
N LYS A 352 -13.14 -20.64 38.08
CA LYS A 352 -14.53 -20.13 38.17
C LYS A 352 -14.63 -18.69 37.59
N LYS A 353 -14.84 -17.70 38.48
CA LYS A 353 -14.96 -16.28 38.12
C LYS A 353 -13.61 -15.52 38.13
N LEU A 354 -12.53 -16.18 38.55
CA LEU A 354 -11.19 -15.57 38.63
C LEU A 354 -10.33 -16.03 37.45
N ARG A 355 -9.70 -15.08 36.78
CA ARG A 355 -8.68 -15.28 35.74
C ARG A 355 -7.38 -14.67 36.19
N LEU A 356 -6.35 -15.49 36.34
CA LEU A 356 -4.98 -15.07 36.65
C LEU A 356 -4.14 -15.23 35.38
N SER A 357 -3.38 -14.22 35.02
CA SER A 357 -2.41 -14.31 33.92
C SER A 357 -1.03 -13.84 34.34
N ALA A 358 -0.02 -14.60 33.93
CA ALA A 358 1.39 -14.25 34.02
C ALA A 358 1.94 -14.15 32.62
N GLU A 359 2.53 -13.02 32.28
CA GLU A 359 3.11 -12.78 30.95
C GLU A 359 4.58 -12.36 31.12
N LEU A 360 5.49 -13.13 30.53
CA LEU A 360 6.93 -12.86 30.48
C LEU A 360 7.26 -12.43 29.05
N ARG A 361 7.66 -11.17 28.87
CA ARG A 361 8.03 -10.59 27.59
C ARG A 361 9.53 -10.40 27.47
N ASN A 362 10.01 -10.46 26.23
CA ASN A 362 11.40 -10.31 25.87
C ASN A 362 12.34 -11.19 26.75
N ILE A 363 12.06 -12.51 26.79
CA ILE A 363 12.76 -13.50 27.63
C ILE A 363 14.29 -13.40 27.48
N PHE A 364 14.76 -13.10 26.26
CA PHE A 364 16.19 -13.00 25.95
C PHE A 364 16.80 -11.64 26.25
N ASN A 365 15.99 -10.70 26.79
CA ASN A 365 16.42 -9.34 27.18
C ASN A 365 17.17 -8.59 26.08
N LYS A 366 16.66 -8.64 24.85
CA LYS A 366 17.23 -7.88 23.74
C LYS A 366 16.93 -6.40 23.92
N LYS A 367 17.93 -5.55 23.67
CA LYS A 367 17.82 -4.10 23.91
C LYS A 367 17.53 -3.27 22.68
N SER A 368 17.89 -3.78 21.49
CA SER A 368 17.73 -3.06 20.23
C SER A 368 17.39 -3.99 19.08
N TYR A 369 16.72 -3.43 18.10
CA TYR A 369 16.42 -4.04 16.81
C TYR A 369 16.68 -2.99 15.73
N ALA A 370 17.25 -3.39 14.60
CA ALA A 370 17.40 -2.50 13.45
C ALA A 370 17.08 -3.24 12.15
N GLU A 371 16.56 -2.48 11.20
CA GLU A 371 16.21 -2.95 9.86
C GLU A 371 16.63 -1.93 8.80
N THR A 372 17.01 -2.43 7.63
CA THR A 372 17.33 -1.61 6.47
C THR A 372 16.37 -1.90 5.33
N THR A 373 15.82 -0.84 4.75
CA THR A 373 14.95 -0.91 3.58
C THR A 373 15.49 -0.05 2.45
N TYR A 374 15.25 -0.49 1.20
CA TYR A 374 15.56 0.29 0.01
C TYR A 374 14.28 0.73 -0.70
N SER A 375 14.25 2.01 -1.08
CA SER A 375 13.18 2.58 -1.89
C SER A 375 13.79 3.42 -3.01
N GLY A 376 13.70 2.92 -4.24
CA GLY A 376 14.33 3.58 -5.38
C GLY A 376 15.84 3.74 -5.17
N VAL A 377 16.30 4.98 -5.05
CA VAL A 377 17.71 5.32 -4.78
C VAL A 377 18.02 5.58 -3.31
N SER A 378 17.01 5.55 -2.45
CA SER A 378 17.14 5.84 -1.01
C SER A 378 17.36 4.57 -0.20
N THR A 379 18.19 4.66 0.82
CA THR A 379 18.37 3.63 1.85
C THR A 379 17.91 4.20 3.18
N LEU A 380 17.05 3.48 3.88
CA LEU A 380 16.54 3.85 5.19
C LEU A 380 16.88 2.75 6.18
N THR A 381 17.64 3.11 7.21
CA THR A 381 17.91 2.21 8.34
C THR A 381 17.19 2.76 9.57
N ASN A 382 16.29 1.96 10.11
CA ASN A 382 15.56 2.27 11.33
C ASN A 382 16.15 1.46 12.48
N SER A 383 16.42 2.11 13.60
CA SER A 383 16.84 1.47 14.84
C SER A 383 15.84 1.76 15.94
N TYR A 384 15.43 0.72 16.64
CA TYR A 384 14.44 0.79 17.71
C TYR A 384 15.04 0.28 19.00
N GLU A 385 14.85 1.02 20.08
CA GLU A 385 15.10 0.52 21.42
C GLU A 385 13.92 -0.37 21.86
N LEU A 386 14.25 -1.55 22.34
CA LEU A 386 13.27 -2.52 22.82
C LEU A 386 13.13 -2.41 24.34
N ARG A 387 11.90 -2.61 24.84
CA ARG A 387 11.67 -2.74 26.29
C ARG A 387 12.49 -3.91 26.84
N PRO A 388 13.10 -3.77 28.00
CA PRO A 388 13.80 -4.87 28.64
C PRO A 388 12.84 -6.02 28.99
N ARG A 389 13.40 -7.12 29.46
CA ARG A 389 12.59 -8.23 29.98
C ARG A 389 11.63 -7.72 31.04
N GLU A 390 10.36 -8.06 30.92
CA GLU A 390 9.33 -7.68 31.86
C GLU A 390 8.43 -8.87 32.20
N LEU A 391 8.03 -8.93 33.47
CA LEU A 391 7.01 -9.86 33.96
C LEU A 391 5.78 -9.07 34.38
N MET A 392 4.65 -9.40 33.79
CA MET A 392 3.37 -8.78 34.11
C MET A 392 2.42 -9.82 34.70
N LEU A 393 1.85 -9.50 35.86
CA LEU A 393 0.84 -10.33 36.52
C LEU A 393 -0.50 -9.59 36.50
N THR A 394 -1.54 -10.26 36.07
CA THR A 394 -2.89 -9.70 35.99
C THR A 394 -3.89 -10.61 36.65
N ALA A 395 -4.77 -10.06 37.48
CA ALA A 395 -5.89 -10.75 38.08
C ALA A 395 -7.19 -10.06 37.64
N GLN A 396 -8.13 -10.83 37.11
CA GLN A 396 -9.46 -10.37 36.69
C GLN A 396 -10.52 -11.19 37.39
N TYR A 397 -11.51 -10.51 37.99
CA TYR A 397 -12.64 -11.16 38.63
C TYR A 397 -13.94 -10.72 37.97
N ALA A 398 -14.77 -11.69 37.56
CA ALA A 398 -16.10 -11.44 36.98
C ALA A 398 -17.15 -11.52 38.12
N PHE A 399 -17.84 -10.43 38.35
CA PHE A 399 -18.90 -10.34 39.36
C PHE A 399 -20.16 -11.11 38.97
#